data_e279c6f6f256c273586595280f57c8dc
#
_entry.id   e279c6f6f256c273586595280f57c8dc
#
_cell.length_a   1.000
_cell.length_b   1.000
_cell.length_c   1.000
_cell.angle_alpha   90.00
_cell.angle_beta   90.00
_cell.angle_gamma   90.00
#
_symmetry.space_group_name_H-M   'P 1'
#
loop_
_entity.id
_entity.type
_entity.pdbx_description
1 polymer ?
#
loop_
_entity_poly.entity_id
_entity_poly.type
_entity_poly.pdbx_seq_one_letter_code
_entity_poly.pdbx_strand_id
1 'polypeptide(L)'
;MPIRITGKNLSREGDASATQVQQDLERPTAIQIFAQVAKNARQELRRPARSLAVSGFAGGVTMGLTGLATAIARAELGTSGLAHFITTLLYPIGFIAVILGRAQLFTENTLYPIALVLSERRHYWATLRLWSIVLVCNCLGTLAFAALAVRTDALQPKYVDSLAVIGTEIANHSLSTIFWSAIIGGWIIALVAWLVSGSHSISGSMLLIWLLAFVVGLGHFAHCVASSGEVLSAVLHHQLPVSSYFRWLWPAVLGNIVGGVGLVTLLEYGQTAEE
;
A
#
# COMPACT_ATOMS: atom_id res chain seq x y z
N MET A 1 -16.20 28.54 -51.85
CA MET A 1 -14.74 28.42 -51.68
C MET A 1 -14.44 27.09 -50.98
N PRO A 2 -13.96 26.06 -51.64
CA PRO A 2 -13.76 24.76 -51.02
C PRO A 2 -12.42 24.76 -50.25
N ILE A 3 -12.48 24.32 -48.97
CA ILE A 3 -11.32 24.14 -48.10
C ILE A 3 -10.51 22.95 -48.63
N ARG A 4 -9.31 23.20 -49.11
CA ARG A 4 -8.33 22.19 -49.54
C ARG A 4 -7.72 21.57 -48.29
N ILE A 5 -8.21 20.39 -47.86
CA ILE A 5 -7.55 19.55 -46.88
C ILE A 5 -6.32 18.95 -47.55
N THR A 6 -5.14 19.43 -47.18
CA THR A 6 -3.87 18.92 -47.77
C THR A 6 -3.56 17.59 -47.07
N GLY A 7 -3.36 16.51 -47.86
CA GLY A 7 -3.08 15.13 -47.41
C GLY A 7 -1.82 14.97 -46.52
N LYS A 8 -1.08 16.05 -46.27
CA LYS A 8 0.07 16.09 -45.36
C LYS A 8 -0.26 16.10 -43.88
N ASN A 9 -1.52 16.51 -43.51
CA ASN A 9 -1.95 16.49 -42.12
C ASN A 9 -2.47 15.08 -41.67
N LEU A 10 -3.09 14.36 -42.59
CA LEU A 10 -3.61 13.00 -42.32
C LEU A 10 -2.49 11.97 -42.11
N SER A 11 -1.37 12.09 -42.86
CA SER A 11 -0.23 11.20 -42.66
C SER A 11 0.51 11.46 -41.36
N ARG A 12 0.65 12.72 -40.91
CA ARG A 12 1.27 13.07 -39.63
C ARG A 12 0.43 12.64 -38.39
N GLU A 13 -0.89 12.74 -38.49
CA GLU A 13 -1.80 12.24 -37.41
C GLU A 13 -1.81 10.71 -37.35
N GLY A 14 -1.76 10.04 -38.51
CA GLY A 14 -1.65 8.57 -38.59
C GLY A 14 -0.32 8.05 -38.03
N ASP A 15 0.80 8.68 -38.35
CA ASP A 15 2.12 8.33 -37.85
C ASP A 15 2.26 8.62 -36.35
N ALA A 16 1.67 9.71 -35.83
CA ALA A 16 1.67 10.04 -34.43
C ALA A 16 0.80 9.04 -33.62
N SER A 17 -0.35 8.61 -34.17
CA SER A 17 -1.20 7.62 -33.53
C SER A 17 -0.57 6.22 -33.52
N ALA A 18 0.08 5.82 -34.61
CA ALA A 18 0.82 4.56 -34.70
C ALA A 18 2.01 4.51 -33.74
N THR A 19 2.76 5.61 -33.63
CA THR A 19 3.87 5.74 -32.68
C THR A 19 3.39 5.71 -31.23
N GLN A 20 2.25 6.32 -30.94
CA GLN A 20 1.64 6.30 -29.60
C GLN A 20 1.17 4.88 -29.23
N VAL A 21 0.50 4.18 -30.15
CA VAL A 21 0.07 2.78 -29.96
C VAL A 21 1.29 1.86 -29.78
N GLN A 22 2.38 2.11 -30.48
CA GLN A 22 3.61 1.33 -30.35
C GLN A 22 4.31 1.58 -29.00
N GLN A 23 4.33 2.81 -28.50
CA GLN A 23 4.83 3.16 -27.17
C GLN A 23 3.97 2.58 -26.05
N ASP A 24 2.65 2.46 -26.24
CA ASP A 24 1.75 1.82 -25.28
C ASP A 24 1.90 0.29 -25.24
N LEU A 25 2.50 -0.33 -26.23
CA LEU A 25 2.79 -1.77 -26.31
C LEU A 25 4.17 -2.13 -25.76
N GLU A 26 5.09 -1.18 -25.69
CA GLU A 26 6.43 -1.39 -25.14
C GLU A 26 6.39 -1.37 -23.60
N ARG A 27 7.13 -2.30 -22.98
CA ARG A 27 7.30 -2.28 -21.52
C ARG A 27 8.10 -1.03 -21.13
N PRO A 28 7.64 -0.25 -20.13
CA PRO A 28 8.38 0.91 -19.69
C PRO A 28 9.76 0.53 -19.15
N THR A 29 10.76 1.29 -19.50
CA THR A 29 12.11 1.17 -18.94
C THR A 29 12.13 1.61 -17.47
N ALA A 30 13.17 1.23 -16.72
CA ALA A 30 13.34 1.68 -15.34
C ALA A 30 13.32 3.20 -15.20
N ILE A 31 13.94 3.92 -16.17
CA ILE A 31 13.93 5.40 -16.23
C ILE A 31 12.50 5.95 -16.40
N GLN A 32 11.69 5.34 -17.27
CA GLN A 32 10.31 5.76 -17.48
C GLN A 32 9.45 5.52 -16.24
N ILE A 33 9.64 4.38 -15.56
CA ILE A 33 8.97 4.10 -14.27
C ILE A 33 9.39 5.14 -13.24
N PHE A 34 10.69 5.44 -13.11
CA PHE A 34 11.19 6.45 -12.19
C PHE A 34 10.61 7.84 -12.48
N ALA A 35 10.53 8.22 -13.76
CA ALA A 35 9.91 9.50 -14.15
C ALA A 35 8.44 9.58 -13.73
N GLN A 36 7.67 8.47 -13.84
CA GLN A 36 6.29 8.40 -13.37
C GLN A 36 6.19 8.46 -11.84
N VAL A 37 7.08 7.75 -11.14
CA VAL A 37 7.20 7.81 -9.66
C VAL A 37 7.49 9.24 -9.20
N ALA A 38 8.46 9.92 -9.81
CA ALA A 38 8.78 11.31 -9.50
C ALA A 38 7.61 12.27 -9.80
N LYS A 39 6.87 12.04 -10.88
CA LYS A 39 5.66 12.80 -11.21
C LYS A 39 4.57 12.61 -10.14
N ASN A 40 4.31 11.37 -9.74
CA ASN A 40 3.37 11.05 -8.66
C ASN A 40 3.80 11.74 -7.35
N ALA A 41 5.07 11.67 -6.99
CA ALA A 41 5.63 12.33 -5.82
C ALA A 41 5.37 13.84 -5.80
N ARG A 42 5.63 14.54 -6.92
CA ARG A 42 5.37 15.98 -7.03
C ARG A 42 3.90 16.32 -6.83
N GLN A 43 2.99 15.48 -7.32
CA GLN A 43 1.56 15.67 -7.15
C GLN A 43 1.17 15.51 -5.67
N GLU A 44 1.64 14.44 -5.02
CA GLU A 44 1.28 14.15 -3.62
C GLU A 44 1.88 15.18 -2.65
N LEU A 45 3.12 15.62 -2.84
CA LEU A 45 3.75 16.64 -2.00
C LEU A 45 3.06 18.01 -2.10
N ARG A 46 2.35 18.31 -3.21
CA ARG A 46 1.58 19.54 -3.43
C ARG A 46 0.17 19.48 -2.87
N ARG A 47 -0.35 18.30 -2.52
CA ARG A 47 -1.73 18.17 -2.01
C ARG A 47 -1.92 18.93 -0.71
N PRO A 48 -3.07 19.61 -0.54
CA PRO A 48 -3.45 20.25 0.73
C PRO A 48 -3.52 19.19 1.86
N ALA A 49 -3.17 19.60 3.08
CA ALA A 49 -3.19 18.72 4.25
C ALA A 49 -4.57 18.05 4.47
N ARG A 50 -5.67 18.82 4.26
CA ARG A 50 -7.05 18.29 4.35
C ARG A 50 -7.29 17.15 3.36
N SER A 51 -6.85 17.31 2.11
CA SER A 51 -7.00 16.26 1.07
C SER A 51 -6.20 15.02 1.41
N LEU A 52 -4.96 15.18 1.90
CA LEU A 52 -4.13 14.06 2.37
C LEU A 52 -4.77 13.36 3.57
N ALA A 53 -5.31 14.11 4.52
CA ALA A 53 -5.94 13.57 5.72
C ALA A 53 -7.19 12.73 5.38
N VAL A 54 -8.09 13.25 4.55
CA VAL A 54 -9.29 12.51 4.13
C VAL A 54 -8.90 11.25 3.35
N SER A 55 -7.94 11.38 2.42
CA SER A 55 -7.48 10.25 1.61
C SER A 55 -6.75 9.19 2.45
N GLY A 56 -5.93 9.61 3.43
CA GLY A 56 -5.28 8.72 4.38
C GLY A 56 -6.27 8.00 5.31
N PHE A 57 -7.28 8.74 5.81
CA PHE A 57 -8.35 8.13 6.62
C PHE A 57 -9.12 7.07 5.81
N ALA A 58 -9.53 7.41 4.58
CA ALA A 58 -10.18 6.47 3.68
C ALA A 58 -9.30 5.24 3.39
N GLY A 59 -7.99 5.45 3.18
CA GLY A 59 -7.03 4.36 3.01
C GLY A 59 -6.97 3.44 4.22
N GLY A 60 -6.94 4.01 5.44
CA GLY A 60 -6.95 3.23 6.69
C GLY A 60 -8.23 2.42 6.88
N VAL A 61 -9.41 3.03 6.68
CA VAL A 61 -10.70 2.30 6.75
C VAL A 61 -10.73 1.16 5.73
N THR A 62 -10.33 1.42 4.49
CA THR A 62 -10.35 0.43 3.40
C THR A 62 -9.37 -0.71 3.64
N MET A 63 -8.20 -0.44 4.26
CA MET A 63 -7.26 -1.50 4.67
C MET A 63 -7.86 -2.49 5.67
N GLY A 64 -8.86 -2.08 6.43
CA GLY A 64 -9.63 -2.98 7.29
C GLY A 64 -10.26 -4.17 6.55
N LEU A 65 -10.49 -4.06 5.24
CA LEU A 65 -10.98 -5.19 4.41
C LEU A 65 -10.02 -6.38 4.41
N THR A 66 -8.70 -6.16 4.53
CA THR A 66 -7.71 -7.23 4.68
C THR A 66 -8.00 -8.06 5.94
N GLY A 67 -8.06 -7.42 7.10
CA GLY A 67 -8.36 -8.08 8.37
C GLY A 67 -9.76 -8.71 8.38
N LEU A 68 -10.76 -8.02 7.83
CA LEU A 68 -12.12 -8.54 7.75
C LEU A 68 -12.19 -9.84 6.95
N ALA A 69 -11.64 -9.84 5.73
CA ALA A 69 -11.70 -10.99 4.84
C ALA A 69 -10.94 -12.19 5.40
N THR A 70 -9.76 -11.96 5.99
CA THR A 70 -8.96 -13.01 6.62
C THR A 70 -9.63 -13.54 7.89
N ALA A 71 -10.23 -12.69 8.72
CA ALA A 71 -10.94 -13.10 9.93
C ALA A 71 -12.18 -13.95 9.61
N ILE A 72 -12.97 -13.57 8.62
CA ILE A 72 -14.12 -14.36 8.15
C ILE A 72 -13.65 -15.73 7.67
N ALA A 73 -12.67 -15.77 6.76
CA ALA A 73 -12.17 -17.01 6.21
C ALA A 73 -11.57 -17.93 7.29
N ARG A 74 -10.80 -17.38 8.22
CA ARG A 74 -10.25 -18.14 9.36
C ARG A 74 -11.35 -18.72 10.26
N ALA A 75 -12.39 -17.94 10.55
CA ALA A 75 -13.51 -18.40 11.37
C ALA A 75 -14.33 -19.53 10.72
N GLU A 76 -14.41 -19.51 9.37
CA GLU A 76 -15.15 -20.55 8.63
C GLU A 76 -14.31 -21.80 8.32
N LEU A 77 -13.02 -21.62 8.01
CA LEU A 77 -12.15 -22.71 7.52
C LEU A 77 -11.26 -23.32 8.64
N GLY A 78 -11.11 -22.63 9.77
CA GLY A 78 -10.20 -23.02 10.83
C GLY A 78 -8.76 -22.60 10.58
N THR A 79 -7.79 -23.31 11.24
CA THR A 79 -6.37 -22.92 11.31
C THR A 79 -5.41 -23.96 10.73
N SER A 80 -5.91 -24.95 9.97
CA SER A 80 -5.03 -25.93 9.31
C SER A 80 -4.13 -25.23 8.27
N GLY A 81 -3.04 -25.86 7.86
CA GLY A 81 -2.14 -25.29 6.85
C GLY A 81 -2.86 -24.95 5.53
N LEU A 82 -3.79 -25.81 5.06
CA LEU A 82 -4.60 -25.52 3.87
C LEU A 82 -5.56 -24.36 4.11
N ALA A 83 -6.23 -24.32 5.28
CA ALA A 83 -7.11 -23.22 5.66
C ALA A 83 -6.34 -21.89 5.73
N HIS A 84 -5.14 -21.90 6.32
CA HIS A 84 -4.26 -20.72 6.34
C HIS A 84 -3.92 -20.24 4.93
N PHE A 85 -3.51 -21.15 4.04
CA PHE A 85 -3.20 -20.81 2.65
C PHE A 85 -4.42 -20.16 1.94
N ILE A 86 -5.60 -20.77 2.04
CA ILE A 86 -6.84 -20.23 1.44
C ILE A 86 -7.20 -18.87 2.05
N THR A 87 -7.13 -18.73 3.37
CA THR A 87 -7.38 -17.46 4.08
C THR A 87 -6.46 -16.36 3.57
N THR A 88 -5.20 -16.68 3.34
CA THR A 88 -4.20 -15.71 2.89
C THR A 88 -4.43 -15.25 1.45
N LEU A 89 -5.12 -16.02 0.60
CA LEU A 89 -5.53 -15.55 -0.74
C LEU A 89 -6.42 -14.31 -0.69
N LEU A 90 -7.10 -14.07 0.42
CA LEU A 90 -7.98 -12.92 0.63
C LEU A 90 -7.26 -11.71 1.23
N TYR A 91 -6.05 -11.89 1.78
CA TYR A 91 -5.27 -10.81 2.38
C TYR A 91 -5.06 -9.60 1.47
N PRO A 92 -4.84 -9.75 0.14
CA PRO A 92 -4.63 -8.63 -0.78
C PRO A 92 -5.83 -7.72 -1.00
N ILE A 93 -7.05 -8.07 -0.59
CA ILE A 93 -8.28 -7.33 -0.93
C ILE A 93 -8.19 -5.86 -0.51
N GLY A 94 -7.72 -5.56 0.70
CA GLY A 94 -7.56 -4.20 1.18
C GLY A 94 -6.52 -3.42 0.37
N PHE A 95 -5.40 -4.04 0.01
CA PHE A 95 -4.37 -3.42 -0.83
C PHE A 95 -4.89 -3.10 -2.23
N ILE A 96 -5.60 -4.03 -2.87
CA ILE A 96 -6.22 -3.81 -4.19
C ILE A 96 -7.17 -2.62 -4.12
N ALA A 97 -8.06 -2.60 -3.12
CA ALA A 97 -9.04 -1.54 -2.97
C ALA A 97 -8.40 -0.16 -2.69
N VAL A 98 -7.36 -0.09 -1.86
CA VAL A 98 -6.66 1.17 -1.53
C VAL A 98 -5.85 1.67 -2.73
N ILE A 99 -5.02 0.81 -3.33
CA ILE A 99 -4.08 1.21 -4.38
C ILE A 99 -4.82 1.56 -5.67
N LEU A 100 -5.75 0.72 -6.14
CA LEU A 100 -6.54 1.02 -7.34
C LEU A 100 -7.56 2.13 -7.09
N GLY A 101 -8.08 2.25 -5.86
CA GLY A 101 -8.94 3.35 -5.43
C GLY A 101 -8.22 4.69 -5.22
N ARG A 102 -6.87 4.71 -5.34
CA ARG A 102 -6.03 5.92 -5.18
C ARG A 102 -6.17 6.60 -3.82
N ALA A 103 -6.55 5.86 -2.77
CA ALA A 103 -6.47 6.35 -1.40
C ALA A 103 -5.02 6.31 -0.90
N GLN A 104 -4.67 7.21 0.03
CA GLN A 104 -3.29 7.32 0.50
C GLN A 104 -2.94 6.20 1.48
N LEU A 105 -1.87 5.48 1.17
CA LEU A 105 -1.27 4.48 2.04
C LEU A 105 0.16 4.88 2.41
N PHE A 106 0.47 4.86 3.71
CA PHE A 106 1.78 5.29 4.21
C PHE A 106 2.95 4.53 3.57
N THR A 107 2.82 3.23 3.40
CA THR A 107 3.88 2.38 2.87
C THR A 107 4.15 2.59 1.37
N GLU A 108 3.17 2.98 0.57
CA GLU A 108 3.42 3.44 -0.81
C GLU A 108 4.21 4.75 -0.82
N ASN A 109 3.97 5.61 0.17
CA ASN A 109 4.67 6.89 0.31
C ASN A 109 6.12 6.74 0.83
N THR A 110 6.58 5.55 1.17
CA THR A 110 8.00 5.31 1.42
C THR A 110 8.81 5.32 0.12
N LEU A 111 8.19 5.08 -1.04
CA LEU A 111 8.80 5.16 -2.36
C LEU A 111 8.72 6.58 -2.94
N TYR A 112 7.50 7.08 -3.18
CA TYR A 112 7.28 8.27 -4.03
C TYR A 112 8.08 9.51 -3.62
N PRO A 113 7.96 10.05 -2.40
CA PRO A 113 8.65 11.29 -2.05
C PRO A 113 10.15 11.10 -1.87
N ILE A 114 10.62 9.91 -1.49
CA ILE A 114 12.04 9.66 -1.30
C ILE A 114 12.77 9.61 -2.65
N ALA A 115 12.19 9.01 -3.69
CA ALA A 115 12.73 9.07 -5.05
C ALA A 115 12.98 10.52 -5.49
N LEU A 116 12.04 11.42 -5.18
CA LEU A 116 12.18 12.85 -5.48
C LEU A 116 13.22 13.55 -4.60
N VAL A 117 13.29 13.20 -3.31
CA VAL A 117 14.31 13.72 -2.37
C VAL A 117 15.72 13.35 -2.86
N LEU A 118 15.93 12.12 -3.31
CA LEU A 118 17.22 11.66 -3.81
C LEU A 118 17.63 12.39 -5.10
N SER A 119 16.70 12.51 -6.05
CA SER A 119 16.98 13.13 -7.35
C SER A 119 17.16 14.66 -7.27
N GLU A 120 16.39 15.35 -6.42
CA GLU A 120 16.38 16.81 -6.33
C GLU A 120 17.09 17.36 -5.09
N ARG A 121 17.49 16.53 -4.12
CA ARG A 121 18.15 16.88 -2.85
C ARG A 121 17.40 17.95 -2.05
N ARG A 122 16.07 17.93 -2.15
CA ARG A 122 15.14 18.87 -1.49
C ARG A 122 13.84 18.15 -1.13
N HIS A 123 12.85 18.85 -0.62
CA HIS A 123 11.53 18.32 -0.25
C HIS A 123 11.45 17.54 1.07
N TYR A 124 12.49 17.54 1.92
CA TYR A 124 12.51 16.81 3.18
C TYR A 124 11.30 17.15 4.08
N TRP A 125 11.01 18.44 4.30
CA TRP A 125 9.90 18.89 5.14
C TRP A 125 8.53 18.55 4.55
N ALA A 126 8.40 18.62 3.24
CA ALA A 126 7.16 18.23 2.55
C ALA A 126 6.93 16.71 2.65
N THR A 127 7.99 15.91 2.58
CA THR A 127 7.97 14.45 2.80
C THR A 127 7.57 14.11 4.24
N LEU A 128 8.19 14.74 5.23
CA LEU A 128 7.82 14.53 6.64
C LEU A 128 6.37 14.92 6.91
N ARG A 129 5.90 16.04 6.35
CA ARG A 129 4.50 16.45 6.44
C ARG A 129 3.57 15.39 5.84
N LEU A 130 3.87 14.91 4.64
CA LEU A 130 3.10 13.86 3.96
C LEU A 130 3.03 12.60 4.81
N TRP A 131 4.19 12.09 5.24
CA TRP A 131 4.30 10.88 6.05
C TRP A 131 3.53 10.99 7.36
N SER A 132 3.67 12.11 8.08
CA SER A 132 2.98 12.31 9.36
C SER A 132 1.47 12.34 9.19
N ILE A 133 0.97 13.10 8.21
CA ILE A 133 -0.48 13.21 7.97
C ILE A 133 -1.04 11.85 7.54
N VAL A 134 -0.41 11.19 6.57
CA VAL A 134 -0.93 9.93 6.03
C VAL A 134 -0.87 8.81 7.07
N LEU A 135 0.26 8.66 7.80
CA LEU A 135 0.38 7.63 8.84
C LEU A 135 -0.68 7.81 9.94
N VAL A 136 -0.79 9.02 10.49
CA VAL A 136 -1.79 9.30 11.54
C VAL A 136 -3.20 9.04 11.03
N CYS A 137 -3.53 9.49 9.82
CA CYS A 137 -4.86 9.30 9.26
C CYS A 137 -5.13 7.84 8.86
N ASN A 138 -4.12 7.08 8.40
CA ASN A 138 -4.27 5.64 8.22
C ASN A 138 -4.57 4.95 9.56
N CYS A 139 -3.85 5.27 10.65
CA CYS A 139 -4.12 4.70 11.98
C CYS A 139 -5.53 5.07 12.49
N LEU A 140 -5.97 6.32 12.28
CA LEU A 140 -7.34 6.72 12.64
C LEU A 140 -8.39 6.00 11.79
N GLY A 141 -8.13 5.78 10.51
CA GLY A 141 -9.01 5.00 9.63
C GLY A 141 -9.11 3.54 10.04
N THR A 142 -7.98 2.89 10.39
CA THR A 142 -7.99 1.51 10.90
C THR A 142 -8.66 1.41 12.26
N LEU A 143 -8.54 2.43 13.12
CA LEU A 143 -9.27 2.51 14.38
C LEU A 143 -10.79 2.64 14.16
N ALA A 144 -11.21 3.44 13.18
CA ALA A 144 -12.62 3.56 12.83
C ALA A 144 -13.19 2.22 12.31
N PHE A 145 -12.44 1.52 11.46
CA PHE A 145 -12.78 0.16 11.04
C PHE A 145 -12.89 -0.79 12.23
N ALA A 146 -11.88 -0.83 13.11
CA ALA A 146 -11.87 -1.70 14.28
C ALA A 146 -13.05 -1.39 15.24
N ALA A 147 -13.38 -0.10 15.41
CA ALA A 147 -14.54 0.31 16.21
C ALA A 147 -15.87 -0.14 15.57
N LEU A 148 -16.00 0.00 14.24
CA LEU A 148 -17.16 -0.52 13.53
C LEU A 148 -17.29 -2.03 13.69
N ALA A 149 -16.19 -2.77 13.53
CA ALA A 149 -16.19 -4.23 13.61
C ALA A 149 -16.50 -4.77 15.00
N VAL A 150 -15.94 -4.14 16.05
CA VAL A 150 -15.95 -4.69 17.42
C VAL A 150 -17.04 -4.08 18.30
N ARG A 151 -17.43 -2.81 18.05
CA ARG A 151 -18.35 -2.08 18.93
C ARG A 151 -19.77 -2.01 18.42
N THR A 152 -20.05 -2.62 17.26
CA THR A 152 -21.39 -2.70 16.68
C THR A 152 -21.77 -4.16 16.39
N ASP A 153 -23.04 -4.37 16.11
CA ASP A 153 -23.57 -5.69 15.72
C ASP A 153 -23.42 -5.98 14.20
N ALA A 154 -22.50 -5.26 13.53
CA ALA A 154 -22.28 -5.42 12.08
C ALA A 154 -21.67 -6.78 11.72
N LEU A 155 -20.90 -7.38 12.62
CA LEU A 155 -20.26 -8.69 12.41
C LEU A 155 -20.79 -9.74 13.40
N GLN A 156 -20.81 -11.00 12.93
CA GLN A 156 -21.08 -12.13 13.81
C GLN A 156 -19.98 -12.25 14.88
N PRO A 157 -20.31 -12.64 16.13
CA PRO A 157 -19.33 -12.76 17.21
C PRO A 157 -18.09 -13.58 16.82
N LYS A 158 -18.25 -14.70 16.11
CA LYS A 158 -17.13 -15.55 15.68
C LYS A 158 -16.13 -14.83 14.75
N TYR A 159 -16.56 -13.83 13.97
CA TYR A 159 -15.68 -13.04 13.11
C TYR A 159 -14.94 -11.97 13.91
N VAL A 160 -15.62 -11.37 14.88
CA VAL A 160 -15.00 -10.43 15.82
C VAL A 160 -13.92 -11.14 16.65
N ASP A 161 -14.24 -12.33 17.20
CA ASP A 161 -13.29 -13.15 17.95
C ASP A 161 -12.07 -13.52 17.08
N SER A 162 -12.31 -13.97 15.84
CA SER A 162 -11.25 -14.32 14.90
C SER A 162 -10.33 -13.12 14.59
N LEU A 163 -10.92 -11.94 14.35
CA LEU A 163 -10.19 -10.70 14.09
C LEU A 163 -9.32 -10.30 15.30
N ALA A 164 -9.87 -10.40 16.51
CA ALA A 164 -9.14 -10.09 17.74
C ALA A 164 -8.01 -11.10 18.03
N VAL A 165 -8.23 -12.38 17.73
CA VAL A 165 -7.19 -13.42 17.86
C VAL A 165 -6.03 -13.14 16.88
N ILE A 166 -6.32 -12.82 15.63
CA ILE A 166 -5.27 -12.44 14.63
C ILE A 166 -4.46 -11.25 15.15
N GLY A 167 -5.14 -10.18 15.62
CA GLY A 167 -4.47 -9.00 16.17
C GLY A 167 -3.59 -9.31 17.39
N THR A 168 -4.04 -10.23 18.25
CA THR A 168 -3.28 -10.68 19.42
C THR A 168 -2.03 -11.46 19.02
N GLU A 169 -2.14 -12.36 18.05
CA GLU A 169 -1.00 -13.11 17.51
C GLU A 169 0.06 -12.16 16.93
N ILE A 170 -0.37 -11.17 16.14
CA ILE A 170 0.53 -10.16 15.54
C ILE A 170 1.25 -9.33 16.61
N ALA A 171 0.54 -8.84 17.61
CA ALA A 171 1.09 -7.95 18.63
C ALA A 171 2.04 -8.66 19.61
N ASN A 172 1.92 -9.97 19.77
CA ASN A 172 2.71 -10.77 20.72
C ASN A 172 4.11 -11.15 20.20
N HIS A 173 4.43 -10.88 18.95
CA HIS A 173 5.80 -11.08 18.46
C HIS A 173 6.82 -10.20 19.20
N SER A 174 8.08 -10.63 19.21
CA SER A 174 9.17 -9.83 19.75
C SER A 174 9.36 -8.55 18.91
N LEU A 175 9.87 -7.45 19.52
CA LEU A 175 10.14 -6.20 18.80
C LEU A 175 11.10 -6.42 17.63
N SER A 176 12.10 -7.29 17.82
CA SER A 176 13.05 -7.68 16.76
C SER A 176 12.34 -8.39 15.61
N THR A 177 11.47 -9.37 15.89
CA THR A 177 10.70 -10.09 14.88
C THR A 177 9.81 -9.12 14.10
N ILE A 178 9.08 -8.23 14.79
CA ILE A 178 8.24 -7.23 14.15
C ILE A 178 9.06 -6.36 13.21
N PHE A 179 10.20 -5.83 13.68
CA PHE A 179 11.05 -4.93 12.90
C PHE A 179 11.61 -5.61 11.63
N TRP A 180 12.21 -6.80 11.78
CA TRP A 180 12.83 -7.49 10.64
C TRP A 180 11.77 -7.98 9.63
N SER A 181 10.64 -8.49 10.10
CA SER A 181 9.55 -8.88 9.20
C SER A 181 8.93 -7.66 8.51
N ALA A 182 8.87 -6.51 9.19
CA ALA A 182 8.38 -5.27 8.62
C ALA A 182 9.31 -4.72 7.52
N ILE A 183 10.62 -4.96 7.57
CA ILE A 183 11.52 -4.61 6.46
C ILE A 183 11.07 -5.36 5.19
N ILE A 184 10.79 -6.64 5.29
CA ILE A 184 10.33 -7.44 4.14
C ILE A 184 8.95 -6.96 3.68
N GLY A 185 8.01 -6.72 4.60
CA GLY A 185 6.68 -6.20 4.27
C GLY A 185 6.72 -4.83 3.58
N GLY A 186 7.54 -3.91 4.09
CA GLY A 186 7.76 -2.59 3.50
C GLY A 186 8.41 -2.64 2.12
N TRP A 187 9.42 -3.50 1.96
CA TRP A 187 10.04 -3.78 0.66
C TRP A 187 9.00 -4.23 -0.37
N ILE A 188 8.22 -5.27 -0.06
CA ILE A 188 7.25 -5.84 -1.00
C ILE A 188 6.22 -4.77 -1.42
N ILE A 189 5.67 -3.98 -0.49
CA ILE A 189 4.64 -3.00 -0.81
C ILE A 189 5.21 -1.78 -1.55
N ALA A 190 6.43 -1.36 -1.25
CA ALA A 190 7.10 -0.34 -2.06
C ALA A 190 7.41 -0.84 -3.47
N LEU A 191 7.77 -2.12 -3.63
CA LEU A 191 7.93 -2.75 -4.95
C LEU A 191 6.59 -2.81 -5.72
N VAL A 192 5.47 -3.08 -5.03
CA VAL A 192 4.12 -2.95 -5.64
C VAL A 192 3.93 -1.54 -6.20
N ALA A 193 4.21 -0.50 -5.41
CA ALA A 193 4.05 0.89 -5.83
C ALA A 193 4.93 1.23 -7.06
N TRP A 194 6.16 0.71 -7.10
CA TRP A 194 7.06 0.83 -8.25
C TRP A 194 6.46 0.17 -9.50
N LEU A 195 6.11 -1.11 -9.42
CA LEU A 195 5.61 -1.88 -10.55
C LEU A 195 4.27 -1.36 -11.07
N VAL A 196 3.36 -0.97 -10.19
CA VAL A 196 2.07 -0.37 -10.56
C VAL A 196 2.25 0.98 -11.22
N SER A 197 3.28 1.76 -10.84
CA SER A 197 3.61 3.03 -11.51
C SER A 197 4.04 2.84 -12.97
N GLY A 198 4.61 1.68 -13.32
CA GLY A 198 4.95 1.31 -14.69
C GLY A 198 3.84 0.55 -15.43
N SER A 199 2.73 0.24 -14.78
CA SER A 199 1.66 -0.53 -15.40
C SER A 199 0.61 0.37 -16.06
N HIS A 200 0.26 0.07 -17.32
CA HIS A 200 -0.83 0.71 -18.07
C HIS A 200 -2.15 -0.10 -18.01
N SER A 201 -2.14 -1.27 -17.37
CA SER A 201 -3.30 -2.18 -17.28
C SER A 201 -3.84 -2.25 -15.84
N ILE A 202 -5.12 -1.97 -15.66
CA ILE A 202 -5.81 -2.13 -14.37
C ILE A 202 -5.76 -3.59 -13.92
N SER A 203 -6.06 -4.54 -14.83
CA SER A 203 -6.02 -5.98 -14.53
C SER A 203 -4.61 -6.45 -14.21
N GLY A 204 -3.59 -5.95 -14.94
CA GLY A 204 -2.18 -6.22 -14.65
C GLY A 204 -1.77 -5.68 -13.29
N SER A 205 -2.14 -4.44 -12.97
CA SER A 205 -1.90 -3.85 -11.65
C SER A 205 -2.57 -4.65 -10.53
N MET A 206 -3.83 -5.06 -10.73
CA MET A 206 -4.56 -5.88 -9.75
C MET A 206 -3.85 -7.21 -9.49
N LEU A 207 -3.37 -7.89 -10.53
CA LEU A 207 -2.63 -9.14 -10.40
C LEU A 207 -1.30 -8.97 -9.67
N LEU A 208 -0.55 -7.91 -9.99
CA LEU A 208 0.71 -7.58 -9.31
C LEU A 208 0.49 -7.31 -7.81
N ILE A 209 -0.51 -6.49 -7.49
CA ILE A 209 -0.89 -6.20 -6.10
C ILE A 209 -1.29 -7.51 -5.40
N TRP A 210 -2.12 -8.31 -6.05
CA TRP A 210 -2.61 -9.55 -5.46
C TRP A 210 -1.48 -10.53 -5.17
N LEU A 211 -0.57 -10.78 -6.13
CA LEU A 211 0.55 -11.71 -5.95
C LEU A 211 1.52 -11.27 -4.85
N LEU A 212 1.91 -10.00 -4.85
CA LEU A 212 2.90 -9.50 -3.91
C LEU A 212 2.31 -9.32 -2.50
N ALA A 213 1.11 -8.78 -2.37
CA ALA A 213 0.46 -8.70 -1.06
C ALA A 213 0.07 -10.07 -0.50
N PHE A 214 -0.23 -11.06 -1.35
CA PHE A 214 -0.39 -12.46 -0.92
C PHE A 214 0.87 -12.99 -0.22
N VAL A 215 2.06 -12.70 -0.75
CA VAL A 215 3.33 -13.07 -0.10
C VAL A 215 3.49 -12.40 1.26
N VAL A 216 3.05 -11.13 1.41
CA VAL A 216 3.05 -10.44 2.71
C VAL A 216 2.19 -11.18 3.73
N GLY A 217 0.98 -11.56 3.34
CA GLY A 217 0.07 -12.31 4.20
C GLY A 217 0.59 -13.71 4.52
N LEU A 218 1.07 -14.45 3.50
CA LEU A 218 1.55 -15.83 3.64
C LEU A 218 2.77 -15.94 4.57
N GLY A 219 3.68 -14.95 4.46
CA GLY A 219 4.87 -14.88 5.31
C GLY A 219 4.64 -14.20 6.67
N HIS A 220 3.42 -13.76 6.99
CA HIS A 220 3.10 -12.96 8.18
C HIS A 220 4.01 -11.73 8.34
N PHE A 221 4.42 -11.11 7.21
CA PHE A 221 5.27 -9.93 7.27
C PHE A 221 4.52 -8.73 7.79
N ALA A 222 5.08 -8.06 8.80
CA ALA A 222 4.42 -6.96 9.48
C ALA A 222 4.23 -5.76 8.54
N HIS A 223 2.99 -5.27 8.45
CA HIS A 223 2.64 -4.09 7.69
C HIS A 223 1.89 -3.10 8.60
N CYS A 224 2.49 -1.94 8.85
CA CYS A 224 2.06 -1.00 9.88
C CYS A 224 0.62 -0.49 9.73
N VAL A 225 0.03 -0.50 8.54
CA VAL A 225 -1.36 -0.08 8.33
C VAL A 225 -2.30 -1.28 8.26
N ALA A 226 -1.99 -2.31 7.44
CA ALA A 226 -2.87 -3.48 7.30
C ALA A 226 -3.14 -4.14 8.66
N SER A 227 -2.06 -4.44 9.40
CA SER A 227 -2.18 -5.10 10.69
C SER A 227 -2.66 -4.19 11.83
N SER A 228 -2.67 -2.85 11.63
CA SER A 228 -3.22 -1.92 12.62
C SER A 228 -4.69 -2.18 12.93
N GLY A 229 -5.50 -2.48 11.91
CA GLY A 229 -6.93 -2.78 12.09
C GLY A 229 -7.15 -4.01 12.95
N GLU A 230 -6.34 -5.06 12.75
CA GLU A 230 -6.38 -6.31 13.49
C GLU A 230 -5.94 -6.12 14.95
N VAL A 231 -4.78 -5.46 15.18
CA VAL A 231 -4.27 -5.19 16.53
C VAL A 231 -5.20 -4.27 17.31
N LEU A 232 -5.75 -3.22 16.66
CA LEU A 232 -6.73 -2.33 17.30
C LEU A 232 -8.05 -3.06 17.62
N SER A 233 -8.44 -4.02 16.79
CA SER A 233 -9.61 -4.87 17.10
C SER A 233 -9.38 -5.73 18.35
N ALA A 234 -8.18 -6.29 18.51
CA ALA A 234 -7.81 -7.00 19.74
C ALA A 234 -7.81 -6.09 20.99
N VAL A 235 -7.35 -4.84 20.83
CA VAL A 235 -7.40 -3.83 21.91
C VAL A 235 -8.85 -3.48 22.25
N LEU A 236 -9.69 -3.20 21.26
CA LEU A 236 -11.09 -2.88 21.48
C LEU A 236 -11.90 -4.08 22.00
N HIS A 237 -11.52 -5.29 21.67
CA HIS A 237 -12.10 -6.54 22.20
C HIS A 237 -11.55 -6.93 23.57
N HIS A 238 -10.74 -6.07 24.20
CA HIS A 238 -10.13 -6.27 25.53
C HIS A 238 -9.17 -7.47 25.66
N GLN A 239 -8.65 -8.00 24.55
CA GLN A 239 -7.61 -9.04 24.56
C GLN A 239 -6.21 -8.47 24.76
N LEU A 240 -6.00 -7.19 24.43
CA LEU A 240 -4.72 -6.49 24.57
C LEU A 240 -4.90 -5.13 25.24
N PRO A 241 -3.93 -4.67 26.06
CA PRO A 241 -3.92 -3.29 26.51
C PRO A 241 -3.52 -2.34 25.36
N VAL A 242 -3.96 -1.08 25.44
CA VAL A 242 -3.64 -0.04 24.44
C VAL A 242 -2.12 0.12 24.22
N SER A 243 -1.33 -0.08 25.26
CA SER A 243 0.15 -0.02 25.17
C SER A 243 0.73 -1.04 24.20
N SER A 244 0.08 -2.21 24.02
CA SER A 244 0.51 -3.24 23.07
C SER A 244 0.43 -2.75 21.63
N TYR A 245 -0.57 -1.94 21.28
CA TYR A 245 -0.65 -1.33 19.95
C TYR A 245 0.55 -0.43 19.66
N PHE A 246 0.89 0.48 20.56
CA PHE A 246 2.04 1.37 20.38
C PHE A 246 3.37 0.62 20.39
N ARG A 247 3.51 -0.37 21.27
CA ARG A 247 4.68 -1.25 21.33
C ARG A 247 4.91 -1.96 19.98
N TRP A 248 3.85 -2.42 19.34
CA TRP A 248 3.89 -3.08 18.04
C TRP A 248 4.07 -2.09 16.88
N LEU A 249 3.38 -0.94 16.90
CA LEU A 249 3.33 -0.01 15.78
C LEU A 249 4.70 0.55 15.40
N TRP A 250 5.50 0.99 16.41
CA TRP A 250 6.78 1.65 16.12
C TRP A 250 7.78 0.78 15.38
N PRO A 251 8.10 -0.45 15.80
CA PRO A 251 9.01 -1.30 15.02
C PRO A 251 8.42 -1.66 13.65
N ALA A 252 7.10 -1.80 13.52
CA ALA A 252 6.46 -2.03 12.24
C ALA A 252 6.63 -0.84 11.28
N VAL A 253 6.40 0.39 11.75
CA VAL A 253 6.60 1.62 10.96
C VAL A 253 8.06 1.76 10.54
N LEU A 254 8.99 1.64 11.49
CA LEU A 254 10.42 1.78 11.19
C LEU A 254 10.92 0.73 10.21
N GLY A 255 10.52 -0.53 10.39
CA GLY A 255 10.87 -1.59 9.47
C GLY A 255 10.30 -1.37 8.06
N ASN A 256 9.03 -0.95 7.95
CA ASN A 256 8.44 -0.65 6.64
C ASN A 256 9.14 0.53 5.95
N ILE A 257 9.57 1.56 6.69
CA ILE A 257 10.38 2.66 6.13
C ILE A 257 11.73 2.13 5.63
N VAL A 258 12.44 1.35 6.43
CA VAL A 258 13.74 0.78 6.04
C VAL A 258 13.60 -0.09 4.79
N GLY A 259 12.56 -0.94 4.72
CA GLY A 259 12.30 -1.78 3.57
C GLY A 259 11.98 -0.98 2.31
N GLY A 260 11.04 -0.04 2.40
CA GLY A 260 10.62 0.77 1.24
C GLY A 260 11.69 1.75 0.76
N VAL A 261 12.34 2.46 1.68
CA VAL A 261 13.41 3.42 1.33
C VAL A 261 14.70 2.68 0.94
N GLY A 262 15.14 1.74 1.77
CA GLY A 262 16.45 1.09 1.58
C GLY A 262 16.47 0.11 0.41
N LEU A 263 15.51 -0.81 0.37
CA LEU A 263 15.54 -1.92 -0.59
C LEU A 263 14.84 -1.59 -1.93
N VAL A 264 13.94 -0.62 -1.98
CA VAL A 264 13.32 -0.24 -3.26
C VAL A 264 13.88 1.09 -3.73
N THR A 265 13.61 2.18 -2.99
CA THR A 265 13.91 3.51 -3.50
C THR A 265 15.39 3.73 -3.80
N LEU A 266 16.30 3.27 -2.92
CA LEU A 266 17.74 3.43 -3.16
C LEU A 266 18.26 2.52 -4.30
N LEU A 267 17.77 1.27 -4.39
CA LEU A 267 18.21 0.36 -5.45
C LEU A 267 17.65 0.78 -6.82
N GLU A 268 16.37 1.11 -6.89
CA GLU A 268 15.75 1.56 -8.15
C GLU A 268 16.30 2.92 -8.60
N TYR A 269 16.61 3.83 -7.67
CA TYR A 269 17.30 5.07 -8.01
C TYR A 269 18.72 4.80 -8.48
N GLY A 270 19.44 3.88 -7.82
CA GLY A 270 20.81 3.52 -8.23
C GLY A 270 20.89 3.00 -9.65
N GLN A 271 20.00 2.08 -10.04
CA GLN A 271 20.00 1.55 -11.41
C GLN A 271 19.63 2.59 -12.48
N THR A 272 18.87 3.64 -12.13
CA THR A 272 18.49 4.70 -13.09
C THR A 272 19.47 5.87 -13.15
N ALA A 273 20.39 6.00 -12.20
CA ALA A 273 21.34 7.11 -12.12
C ALA A 273 22.60 6.90 -13.00
N GLU A 274 22.84 5.66 -13.44
CA GLU A 274 24.00 5.29 -14.27
C GLU A 274 23.70 5.24 -15.78
N GLU A 275 22.43 5.37 -16.16
CA GLU A 275 21.99 5.49 -17.56
C GLU A 275 21.78 6.97 -17.96
#